data_94f7a3c229a06cdf4bfed55fd7e48443
#
_entry.id   94f7a3c229a06cdf4bfed55fd7e48443
#
_cell.length_a   1.000
_cell.length_b   1.000
_cell.length_c   1.000
_cell.angle_alpha   90.00
_cell.angle_beta   90.00
_cell.angle_gamma   90.00
#
_symmetry.space_group_name_H-M   'P 1'
#
loop_
_entity.id
_entity.type
_entity.pdbx_description
1 polymer ?
#
loop_
_entity_poly.entity_id
_entity_poly.type
_entity_poly.pdbx_seq_one_letter_code
_entity_poly.pdbx_strand_id
1 'polypeptide(L)'
;MVEGTNDIEFLRRISLLLHADDESLPNLAEMEQRGELIFVPFGGGHVRAWSNRLAPLQRAEFHLYDHELPPETEIRRQAAETVNRRSRCQAVLTNKRCLENYLHPDAILAASGIRVDFDDFDCVAEIAARKLYQQRPGEIPWQLQARRSQSRMANRAKRWLNTTVVEQMTRDMLRESDPNDEIQSWLLAIKDLLAA
;
A
#
# COMPACT_ATOMS: atom_id res chain seq x y z
N MET A 1 0.11 1.43 11.49
CA MET A 1 0.07 2.82 10.95
C MET A 1 0.36 2.78 9.47
N VAL A 2 -0.45 3.41 8.64
CA VAL A 2 -0.31 3.45 7.17
C VAL A 2 -0.64 4.84 6.64
N GLU A 3 -0.30 5.17 5.39
CA GLU A 3 -0.54 6.50 4.85
C GLU A 3 -2.02 6.83 4.68
N GLY A 4 -2.80 5.88 4.17
CA GLY A 4 -4.20 6.12 3.85
C GLY A 4 -5.13 4.91 3.97
N THR A 5 -6.40 5.16 3.71
CA THR A 5 -7.43 4.11 3.75
C THR A 5 -7.28 3.10 2.62
N ASN A 6 -6.70 3.51 1.47
CA ASN A 6 -6.43 2.58 0.38
C ASN A 6 -5.37 1.53 0.77
N ASP A 7 -4.35 1.94 1.55
CA ASP A 7 -3.30 1.03 2.02
C ASP A 7 -3.88 -0.01 3.00
N ILE A 8 -4.86 0.39 3.82
CA ILE A 8 -5.60 -0.53 4.69
C ILE A 8 -6.32 -1.59 3.85
N GLU A 9 -7.00 -1.15 2.78
CA GLU A 9 -7.73 -2.04 1.89
C GLU A 9 -6.80 -3.02 1.17
N PHE A 10 -5.62 -2.56 0.73
CA PHE A 10 -4.59 -3.41 0.16
C PHE A 10 -4.10 -4.45 1.16
N LEU A 11 -3.69 -4.03 2.36
CA LEU A 11 -3.13 -4.92 3.37
C LEU A 11 -4.13 -5.97 3.86
N ARG A 12 -5.39 -5.62 4.02
CA ARG A 12 -6.45 -6.58 4.38
C ARG A 12 -6.56 -7.71 3.35
N ARG A 13 -6.57 -7.37 2.04
CA ARG A 13 -6.75 -8.34 0.96
C ARG A 13 -5.51 -9.17 0.70
N ILE A 14 -4.35 -8.53 0.68
CA ILE A 14 -3.12 -9.23 0.42
C ILE A 14 -2.75 -10.16 1.58
N SER A 15 -3.03 -9.77 2.83
CA SER A 15 -2.81 -10.65 3.98
C SER A 15 -3.76 -11.85 3.98
N LEU A 16 -5.00 -11.69 3.50
CA LEU A 16 -5.94 -12.79 3.32
C LEU A 16 -5.44 -13.77 2.26
N LEU A 17 -4.94 -13.27 1.12
CA LEU A 17 -4.35 -14.10 0.06
C LEU A 17 -3.17 -14.92 0.59
N LEU A 18 -2.28 -14.28 1.35
CA LEU A 18 -1.10 -14.93 1.90
C LEU A 18 -1.44 -15.94 3.01
N HIS A 19 -2.39 -15.61 3.87
CA HIS A 19 -2.88 -16.50 4.94
C HIS A 19 -3.56 -17.76 4.39
N ALA A 20 -4.29 -17.64 3.28
CA ALA A 20 -4.93 -18.79 2.63
C ALA A 20 -3.91 -19.81 2.07
N ASP A 21 -2.71 -19.37 1.72
CA ASP A 21 -1.60 -20.21 1.26
C ASP A 21 -0.75 -20.73 2.44
N ASP A 22 -0.58 -19.91 3.47
CA ASP A 22 0.19 -20.22 4.68
C ASP A 22 -0.50 -19.66 5.93
N GLU A 23 -1.21 -20.51 6.67
CA GLU A 23 -1.92 -20.14 7.90
C GLU A 23 -1.00 -19.61 9.02
N SER A 24 0.33 -19.78 8.90
CA SER A 24 1.27 -19.20 9.84
C SER A 24 1.39 -17.67 9.70
N LEU A 25 1.02 -17.11 8.55
CA LEU A 25 0.98 -15.67 8.30
C LEU A 25 -0.32 -15.06 8.84
N PRO A 26 -0.30 -13.86 9.39
CA PRO A 26 -1.50 -13.26 9.96
C PRO A 26 -2.49 -12.79 8.86
N ASN A 27 -3.78 -13.04 9.09
CA ASN A 27 -4.87 -12.42 8.36
C ASN A 27 -5.24 -11.10 9.06
N LEU A 28 -4.73 -9.99 8.55
CA LEU A 28 -4.91 -8.68 9.20
C LEU A 28 -6.37 -8.22 9.26
N ALA A 29 -7.21 -8.60 8.29
CA ALA A 29 -8.63 -8.28 8.29
C ALA A 29 -9.36 -9.00 9.45
N GLU A 30 -9.06 -10.27 9.67
CA GLU A 30 -9.64 -11.05 10.75
C GLU A 30 -9.15 -10.58 12.12
N MET A 31 -7.85 -10.28 12.25
CA MET A 31 -7.27 -9.75 13.48
C MET A 31 -7.88 -8.41 13.88
N GLU A 32 -8.15 -7.53 12.91
CA GLU A 32 -8.85 -6.27 13.17
C GLU A 32 -10.29 -6.51 13.65
N GLN A 33 -11.02 -7.45 13.03
CA GLN A 33 -12.39 -7.81 13.47
C GLN A 33 -12.42 -8.37 14.90
N ARG A 34 -11.37 -9.08 15.31
CA ARG A 34 -11.21 -9.61 16.68
C ARG A 34 -10.71 -8.56 17.68
N GLY A 35 -10.37 -7.36 17.22
CA GLY A 35 -9.83 -6.30 18.07
C GLY A 35 -8.37 -6.53 18.50
N GLU A 36 -7.65 -7.41 17.84
CA GLU A 36 -6.25 -7.72 18.13
C GLU A 36 -5.30 -6.63 17.57
N LEU A 37 -5.73 -5.92 16.53
CA LEU A 37 -5.05 -4.75 15.96
C LEU A 37 -6.04 -3.68 15.51
N ILE A 38 -5.55 -2.47 15.34
CA ILE A 38 -6.27 -1.38 14.68
C ILE A 38 -5.41 -0.77 13.58
N PHE A 39 -6.01 -0.46 12.45
CA PHE A 39 -5.37 0.36 11.43
C PHE A 39 -5.54 1.85 11.73
N VAL A 40 -4.45 2.60 11.64
CA VAL A 40 -4.47 4.06 11.83
C VAL A 40 -3.89 4.73 10.58
N PRO A 41 -4.72 5.34 9.72
CA PRO A 41 -4.25 6.14 8.60
C PRO A 41 -3.81 7.51 9.09
N PHE A 42 -2.59 7.95 8.72
CA PHE A 42 -2.05 9.23 9.19
C PHE A 42 -2.14 10.38 8.16
N GLY A 43 -2.53 10.09 6.91
CA GLY A 43 -2.63 11.10 5.85
C GLY A 43 -1.25 11.59 5.39
N GLY A 44 -0.77 11.09 4.26
CA GLY A 44 0.59 11.16 3.70
C GLY A 44 1.48 12.36 4.02
N GLY A 45 0.95 13.58 4.13
CA GLY A 45 1.74 14.79 4.40
C GLY A 45 2.19 14.99 5.87
N HIS A 46 1.79 14.13 6.80
CA HIS A 46 1.98 14.35 8.25
C HIS A 46 2.84 13.30 8.95
N VAL A 47 3.64 12.54 8.21
CA VAL A 47 4.42 11.40 8.73
C VAL A 47 5.26 11.75 9.97
N ARG A 48 5.93 12.91 9.99
CA ARG A 48 6.73 13.36 11.13
C ARG A 48 5.89 13.59 12.40
N ALA A 49 4.70 14.16 12.26
CA ALA A 49 3.81 14.38 13.40
C ALA A 49 3.27 13.07 13.98
N TRP A 50 3.12 12.05 13.14
CA TRP A 50 2.59 10.76 13.54
C TRP A 50 3.63 9.78 14.08
N SER A 51 4.94 9.98 13.81
CA SER A 51 6.00 9.08 14.29
C SER A 51 6.03 8.92 15.83
N ASN A 52 5.56 9.91 16.57
CA ASN A 52 5.48 9.87 18.05
C ASN A 52 4.07 10.08 18.62
N ARG A 53 3.05 10.25 17.78
CA ARG A 53 1.72 10.66 18.24
C ARG A 53 1.06 9.67 19.20
N LEU A 54 1.25 8.37 18.96
CA LEU A 54 0.68 7.31 19.78
C LEU A 54 1.64 6.81 20.86
N ALA A 55 2.86 7.33 20.95
CA ALA A 55 3.86 6.93 21.94
C ALA A 55 3.35 6.96 23.41
N PRO A 56 2.51 7.92 23.83
CA PRO A 56 1.96 7.93 25.20
C PRO A 56 1.10 6.72 25.51
N LEU A 57 0.55 6.00 24.52
CA LEU A 57 -0.26 4.80 24.72
C LEU A 57 0.57 3.57 25.08
N GLN A 58 1.89 3.61 24.87
CA GLN A 58 2.83 2.52 25.17
C GLN A 58 2.38 1.16 24.57
N ARG A 59 1.80 1.19 23.39
CA ARG A 59 1.38 -0.01 22.65
C ARG A 59 2.39 -0.37 21.58
N ALA A 60 2.38 -1.63 21.15
CA ALA A 60 3.15 -2.06 19.98
C ALA A 60 2.64 -1.30 18.73
N GLU A 61 3.56 -0.83 17.92
CA GLU A 61 3.24 -0.08 16.71
C GLU A 61 4.06 -0.61 15.52
N PHE A 62 3.38 -0.95 14.43
CA PHE A 62 4.01 -1.18 13.13
C PHE A 62 3.63 -0.05 12.18
N HIS A 63 4.63 0.62 11.62
CA HIS A 63 4.45 1.71 10.66
C HIS A 63 4.96 1.28 9.29
N LEU A 64 4.11 1.36 8.29
CA LEU A 64 4.47 1.13 6.89
C LEU A 64 4.39 2.46 6.15
N TYR A 65 5.49 2.87 5.56
CA TYR A 65 5.62 4.09 4.79
C TYR A 65 5.92 3.77 3.33
N ASP A 66 5.23 4.43 2.41
CA ASP A 66 5.59 4.39 1.00
C ASP A 66 7.01 4.94 0.81
N HIS A 67 7.81 4.36 -0.07
CA HIS A 67 9.15 4.87 -0.35
C HIS A 67 9.10 6.29 -0.93
N GLU A 68 8.17 6.50 -1.85
CA GLU A 68 7.99 7.73 -2.61
C GLU A 68 9.26 8.19 -3.35
N LEU A 69 9.26 9.40 -3.88
CA LEU A 69 10.42 10.01 -4.52
C LEU A 69 11.00 11.14 -3.66
N PRO A 70 12.29 11.45 -3.77
CA PRO A 70 12.86 12.59 -3.06
C PRO A 70 12.12 13.90 -3.36
N PRO A 71 11.91 14.78 -2.37
CA PRO A 71 12.48 14.72 -1.00
C PRO A 71 11.66 13.89 0.01
N GLU A 72 10.49 13.39 -0.36
CA GLU A 72 9.56 12.70 0.55
C GLU A 72 10.17 11.43 1.15
N THR A 73 10.97 10.69 0.39
CA THR A 73 11.70 9.50 0.86
C THR A 73 12.51 9.78 2.12
N GLU A 74 13.26 10.90 2.12
CA GLU A 74 14.12 11.25 3.26
C GLU A 74 13.30 11.62 4.50
N ILE A 75 12.16 12.28 4.31
CA ILE A 75 11.24 12.61 5.40
C ILE A 75 10.71 11.33 6.07
N ARG A 76 10.36 10.33 5.27
CA ARG A 76 9.86 9.03 5.76
C ARG A 76 10.95 8.21 6.44
N ARG A 77 12.17 8.23 5.92
CA ARG A 77 13.33 7.57 6.54
C ARG A 77 13.59 8.11 7.95
N GLN A 78 13.62 9.43 8.11
CA GLN A 78 13.81 10.07 9.42
C GLN A 78 12.66 9.75 10.39
N ALA A 79 11.41 9.67 9.89
CA ALA A 79 10.28 9.27 10.71
C ALA A 79 10.40 7.80 11.14
N ALA A 80 10.80 6.90 10.24
CA ALA A 80 11.02 5.48 10.54
C ALA A 80 12.13 5.30 11.59
N GLU A 81 13.24 6.02 11.46
CA GLU A 81 14.31 6.01 12.48
C GLU A 81 13.80 6.46 13.86
N THR A 82 12.92 7.47 13.88
CA THR A 82 12.32 7.96 15.13
C THR A 82 11.43 6.90 15.78
N VAL A 83 10.62 6.18 14.99
CA VAL A 83 9.80 5.06 15.49
C VAL A 83 10.66 3.91 15.97
N ASN A 84 11.69 3.52 15.20
CA ASN A 84 12.55 2.36 15.48
C ASN A 84 13.43 2.52 16.74
N ARG A 85 13.55 3.74 17.30
CA ARG A 85 14.20 3.98 18.59
C ARG A 85 13.32 3.61 19.79
N ARG A 86 12.03 3.39 19.57
CA ARG A 86 11.07 3.06 20.63
C ARG A 86 10.95 1.54 20.79
N SER A 87 10.85 1.09 22.04
CA SER A 87 10.60 -0.32 22.31
C SER A 87 9.23 -0.76 21.77
N ARG A 88 9.15 -1.99 21.26
CA ARG A 88 7.91 -2.57 20.70
C ARG A 88 7.33 -1.78 19.51
N CYS A 89 8.16 -1.01 18.82
CA CYS A 89 7.76 -0.25 17.65
C CYS A 89 8.70 -0.56 16.49
N GLN A 90 8.13 -0.72 15.30
CA GLN A 90 8.87 -0.94 14.06
C GLN A 90 8.27 -0.09 12.95
N ALA A 91 9.13 0.53 12.18
CA ALA A 91 8.76 1.23 10.96
C ALA A 91 9.62 0.78 9.80
N VAL A 92 9.00 0.58 8.66
CA VAL A 92 9.66 0.20 7.41
C VAL A 92 9.22 1.14 6.29
N LEU A 93 10.10 1.33 5.31
CA LEU A 93 9.73 1.91 4.02
C LEU A 93 9.59 0.77 3.02
N THR A 94 8.63 0.89 2.11
CA THR A 94 8.52 -0.04 0.99
C THR A 94 9.76 0.05 0.10
N ASN A 95 10.20 -1.06 -0.49
CA ASN A 95 11.29 -1.07 -1.48
C ASN A 95 10.84 -0.47 -2.82
N LYS A 96 9.56 -0.53 -3.11
CA LYS A 96 8.93 0.10 -4.26
C LYS A 96 8.32 1.44 -3.89
N ARG A 97 7.96 2.26 -4.87
CA ARG A 97 7.43 3.60 -4.63
C ARG A 97 6.25 3.63 -3.67
N CYS A 98 5.27 2.75 -3.87
CA CYS A 98 4.07 2.62 -3.04
C CYS A 98 3.45 1.23 -3.20
N LEU A 99 2.40 0.94 -2.44
CA LEU A 99 1.78 -0.39 -2.42
C LEU A 99 1.22 -0.83 -3.78
N GLU A 100 0.76 0.10 -4.62
CA GLU A 100 0.26 -0.23 -5.95
C GLU A 100 1.34 -0.83 -6.87
N ASN A 101 2.64 -0.58 -6.60
CA ASN A 101 3.74 -1.16 -7.37
C ASN A 101 4.00 -2.65 -7.07
N TYR A 102 3.32 -3.23 -6.04
CA TYR A 102 3.32 -4.67 -5.77
C TYR A 102 2.19 -5.42 -6.49
N LEU A 103 1.31 -4.71 -7.20
CA LEU A 103 0.30 -5.36 -8.04
C LEU A 103 0.94 -5.91 -9.31
N HIS A 104 0.40 -7.03 -9.80
CA HIS A 104 0.83 -7.60 -11.07
C HIS A 104 0.03 -7.01 -12.24
N PRO A 105 0.67 -6.71 -13.40
CA PRO A 105 -0.03 -6.20 -14.59
C PRO A 105 -1.20 -7.08 -15.04
N ASP A 106 -1.10 -8.39 -14.88
CA ASP A 106 -2.17 -9.31 -15.28
C ASP A 106 -3.38 -9.26 -14.32
N ALA A 107 -3.19 -8.90 -13.05
CA ALA A 107 -4.31 -8.62 -12.16
C ALA A 107 -5.09 -7.37 -12.61
N ILE A 108 -4.38 -6.34 -13.07
CA ILE A 108 -4.99 -5.13 -13.64
C ILE A 108 -5.74 -5.49 -14.94
N LEU A 109 -5.13 -6.32 -15.79
CA LEU A 109 -5.76 -6.80 -17.03
C LEU A 109 -7.03 -7.61 -16.72
N ALA A 110 -6.99 -8.52 -15.76
CA ALA A 110 -8.15 -9.32 -15.35
C ALA A 110 -9.30 -8.44 -14.84
N ALA A 111 -8.99 -7.39 -14.08
CA ALA A 111 -10.00 -6.49 -13.50
C ALA A 111 -10.59 -5.48 -14.49
N SER A 112 -9.90 -5.14 -15.59
CA SER A 112 -10.30 -4.03 -16.48
C SER A 112 -10.30 -4.36 -17.98
N GLY A 113 -9.69 -5.46 -18.38
CA GLY A 113 -9.43 -5.75 -19.80
C GLY A 113 -8.31 -4.89 -20.42
N ILE A 114 -7.61 -4.08 -19.61
CA ILE A 114 -6.58 -3.14 -20.07
C ILE A 114 -5.24 -3.50 -19.44
N ARG A 115 -4.21 -3.73 -20.28
CA ARG A 115 -2.85 -3.95 -19.79
C ARG A 115 -2.22 -2.63 -19.36
N VAL A 116 -1.72 -2.60 -18.14
CA VAL A 116 -0.97 -1.47 -17.57
C VAL A 116 0.41 -1.99 -17.15
N ASP A 117 1.43 -1.58 -17.90
CA ASP A 117 2.82 -1.88 -17.56
C ASP A 117 3.42 -0.69 -16.82
N PHE A 118 4.21 -0.97 -15.79
CA PHE A 118 4.85 0.02 -14.92
C PHE A 118 6.08 -0.57 -14.23
N ASP A 119 6.97 0.31 -13.79
CA ASP A 119 8.17 -0.02 -13.03
C ASP A 119 7.96 0.23 -11.52
N ASP A 120 8.95 -0.18 -10.71
CA ASP A 120 8.88 -0.10 -9.24
C ASP A 120 8.72 1.32 -8.68
N PHE A 121 9.06 2.35 -9.45
CA PHE A 121 8.98 3.76 -9.03
C PHE A 121 8.00 4.61 -9.86
N ASP A 122 7.22 3.99 -10.71
CA ASP A 122 6.15 4.65 -11.45
C ASP A 122 4.96 5.01 -10.56
N CYS A 123 4.20 6.05 -10.98
CA CYS A 123 2.90 6.35 -10.37
C CYS A 123 1.81 5.47 -11.00
N VAL A 124 1.65 4.24 -10.52
CA VAL A 124 0.72 3.25 -11.07
C VAL A 124 -0.70 3.80 -11.16
N ALA A 125 -1.15 4.53 -10.13
CA ALA A 125 -2.49 5.11 -10.10
C ALA A 125 -2.72 6.14 -11.24
N GLU A 126 -1.73 6.96 -11.58
CA GLU A 126 -1.82 7.90 -12.70
C GLU A 126 -1.79 7.19 -14.05
N ILE A 127 -0.92 6.20 -14.22
CA ILE A 127 -0.81 5.40 -15.44
C ILE A 127 -2.12 4.67 -15.71
N ALA A 128 -2.66 4.00 -14.70
CA ALA A 128 -3.94 3.29 -14.79
C ALA A 128 -5.10 4.27 -15.09
N ALA A 129 -5.17 5.39 -14.39
CA ALA A 129 -6.19 6.41 -14.63
C ALA A 129 -6.15 6.93 -16.07
N ARG A 130 -4.97 7.23 -16.59
CA ARG A 130 -4.76 7.68 -17.98
C ARG A 130 -5.21 6.62 -18.98
N LYS A 131 -4.78 5.36 -18.80
CA LYS A 131 -5.15 4.26 -19.71
C LYS A 131 -6.65 3.98 -19.70
N LEU A 132 -7.27 3.93 -18.52
CA LEU A 132 -8.73 3.77 -18.37
C LEU A 132 -9.52 4.94 -19.00
N TYR A 133 -8.99 6.15 -18.87
CA TYR A 133 -9.59 7.33 -19.49
C TYR A 133 -9.55 7.28 -21.02
N GLN A 134 -8.40 6.88 -21.58
CA GLN A 134 -8.20 6.79 -23.05
C GLN A 134 -9.10 5.77 -23.75
N GLN A 135 -9.69 4.82 -23.02
CA GLN A 135 -10.67 3.87 -23.55
C GLN A 135 -12.05 4.51 -23.82
N ARG A 136 -12.29 5.72 -23.37
CA ARG A 136 -13.58 6.40 -23.52
C ARG A 136 -13.65 7.12 -24.85
N PRO A 137 -14.61 6.77 -25.74
CA PRO A 137 -14.74 7.46 -27.01
C PRO A 137 -15.21 8.91 -26.82
N GLY A 138 -14.70 9.81 -27.65
CA GLY A 138 -15.16 11.21 -27.70
C GLY A 138 -14.65 12.12 -26.58
N GLU A 139 -13.79 11.64 -25.70
CA GLU A 139 -13.19 12.45 -24.63
C GLU A 139 -12.03 13.32 -25.16
N ILE A 140 -11.84 14.49 -24.54
CA ILE A 140 -10.67 15.33 -24.85
C ILE A 140 -9.37 14.63 -24.44
N PRO A 141 -8.23 14.87 -25.14
CA PRO A 141 -6.95 14.25 -24.77
C PRO A 141 -6.59 14.44 -23.31
N TRP A 142 -6.03 13.39 -22.68
CA TRP A 142 -5.65 13.40 -21.26
C TRP A 142 -4.82 14.62 -20.87
N GLN A 143 -3.88 15.02 -21.74
CA GLN A 143 -2.97 16.15 -21.51
C GLN A 143 -3.70 17.50 -21.42
N LEU A 144 -4.88 17.60 -22.01
CA LEU A 144 -5.73 18.80 -22.01
C LEU A 144 -6.72 18.82 -20.83
N GLN A 145 -6.80 17.73 -20.08
CA GLN A 145 -7.61 17.69 -18.86
C GLN A 145 -7.03 18.59 -17.77
N ALA A 146 -7.90 19.30 -17.05
CA ALA A 146 -7.48 20.08 -15.90
C ALA A 146 -6.77 19.18 -14.85
N ARG A 147 -5.67 19.62 -14.25
CA ARG A 147 -4.90 18.88 -13.23
C ARG A 147 -5.78 18.33 -12.11
N ARG A 148 -6.76 19.11 -11.64
CA ARG A 148 -7.72 18.65 -10.63
C ARG A 148 -8.57 17.46 -11.10
N SER A 149 -8.90 17.39 -12.38
CA SER A 149 -9.62 16.25 -12.97
C SER A 149 -8.73 15.04 -13.04
N GLN A 150 -7.49 15.19 -13.53
CA GLN A 150 -6.49 14.12 -13.55
C GLN A 150 -6.24 13.56 -12.14
N SER A 151 -6.04 14.41 -11.13
CA SER A 151 -5.86 13.98 -9.73
C SER A 151 -7.06 13.22 -9.19
N ARG A 152 -8.29 13.66 -9.51
CA ARG A 152 -9.49 12.91 -9.11
C ARG A 152 -9.56 11.53 -9.77
N MET A 153 -9.18 11.42 -11.03
CA MET A 153 -9.15 10.14 -11.74
C MET A 153 -8.05 9.24 -11.18
N ALA A 154 -6.87 9.77 -10.87
CA ALA A 154 -5.79 9.03 -10.22
C ALA A 154 -6.22 8.51 -8.83
N ASN A 155 -6.88 9.33 -8.01
CA ASN A 155 -7.39 8.89 -6.71
C ASN A 155 -8.46 7.80 -6.83
N ARG A 156 -9.33 7.85 -7.84
CA ARG A 156 -10.29 6.76 -8.12
C ARG A 156 -9.56 5.49 -8.56
N ALA A 157 -8.55 5.62 -9.42
CA ALA A 157 -7.73 4.50 -9.85
C ALA A 157 -6.96 3.91 -8.65
N LYS A 158 -6.38 4.73 -7.78
CA LYS A 158 -5.71 4.27 -6.55
C LYS A 158 -6.67 3.41 -5.69
N ARG A 159 -7.88 3.90 -5.45
CA ARG A 159 -8.88 3.11 -4.71
C ARG A 159 -9.23 1.80 -5.41
N TRP A 160 -9.47 1.84 -6.71
CA TRP A 160 -9.80 0.65 -7.50
C TRP A 160 -8.66 -0.38 -7.50
N LEU A 161 -7.40 0.07 -7.63
CA LEU A 161 -6.21 -0.77 -7.56
C LEU A 161 -6.12 -1.50 -6.21
N ASN A 162 -6.34 -0.80 -5.10
CA ASN A 162 -6.23 -1.35 -3.75
C ASN A 162 -7.49 -2.12 -3.27
N THR A 163 -8.54 -2.17 -4.08
CA THR A 163 -9.75 -2.97 -3.79
C THR A 163 -9.96 -4.04 -4.83
N THR A 164 -10.46 -3.68 -6.00
CA THR A 164 -10.87 -4.63 -7.04
C THR A 164 -9.69 -5.35 -7.69
N VAL A 165 -8.59 -4.64 -7.98
CA VAL A 165 -7.44 -5.26 -8.65
C VAL A 165 -6.69 -6.19 -7.71
N VAL A 166 -6.47 -5.78 -6.46
CA VAL A 166 -5.79 -6.65 -5.48
C VAL A 166 -6.54 -7.96 -5.24
N GLU A 167 -7.86 -8.00 -5.42
CA GLU A 167 -8.67 -9.23 -5.35
C GLU A 167 -8.43 -10.18 -6.54
N GLN A 168 -7.83 -9.70 -7.63
CA GLN A 168 -7.44 -10.51 -8.78
C GLN A 168 -6.00 -11.04 -8.66
N MET A 169 -5.26 -10.64 -7.61
CA MET A 169 -3.93 -11.15 -7.36
C MET A 169 -3.97 -12.64 -7.00
N THR A 170 -3.03 -13.38 -7.55
CA THR A 170 -2.73 -14.75 -7.16
C THR A 170 -1.40 -14.81 -6.42
N ARG A 171 -1.11 -15.94 -5.78
CA ARG A 171 0.17 -16.15 -5.12
C ARG A 171 1.35 -16.08 -6.10
N ASP A 172 1.20 -16.64 -7.30
CA ASP A 172 2.25 -16.62 -8.31
C ASP A 172 2.48 -15.20 -8.84
N MET A 173 1.43 -14.44 -9.11
CA MET A 173 1.55 -13.02 -9.46
C MET A 173 2.26 -12.22 -8.37
N LEU A 174 1.97 -12.53 -7.09
CA LEU A 174 2.65 -11.84 -5.99
C LEU A 174 4.13 -12.21 -5.93
N ARG A 175 4.51 -13.48 -6.11
CA ARG A 175 5.91 -13.91 -6.18
C ARG A 175 6.69 -13.23 -7.30
N GLU A 176 6.05 -12.98 -8.44
CA GLU A 176 6.67 -12.25 -9.55
C GLU A 176 6.83 -10.76 -9.25
N SER A 177 5.82 -10.14 -8.62
CA SER A 177 5.85 -8.70 -8.29
C SER A 177 6.55 -8.38 -6.96
N ASP A 178 6.76 -9.34 -6.08
CA ASP A 178 7.48 -9.22 -4.80
C ASP A 178 8.47 -10.38 -4.62
N PRO A 179 9.53 -10.45 -5.44
CA PRO A 179 10.48 -11.58 -5.44
C PRO A 179 11.33 -11.68 -4.16
N ASN A 180 11.30 -10.67 -3.31
CA ASN A 180 12.02 -10.63 -2.04
C ASN A 180 11.12 -10.94 -0.83
N ASP A 181 9.87 -11.35 -1.04
CA ASP A 181 8.87 -11.63 -0.01
C ASP A 181 8.72 -10.48 1.02
N GLU A 182 8.81 -9.24 0.54
CA GLU A 182 8.81 -8.05 1.39
C GLU A 182 7.47 -7.92 2.15
N ILE A 183 6.34 -8.13 1.46
CA ILE A 183 5.01 -8.09 2.08
C ILE A 183 4.89 -9.16 3.17
N GLN A 184 5.39 -10.37 2.92
CA GLN A 184 5.41 -11.43 3.93
C GLN A 184 6.25 -11.04 5.14
N SER A 185 7.39 -10.37 4.94
CA SER A 185 8.23 -9.88 6.03
C SER A 185 7.50 -8.85 6.92
N TRP A 186 6.67 -7.98 6.34
CA TRP A 186 5.85 -7.05 7.11
C TRP A 186 4.82 -7.78 7.98
N LEU A 187 4.15 -8.79 7.41
CA LEU A 187 3.17 -9.59 8.14
C LEU A 187 3.80 -10.33 9.32
N LEU A 188 4.98 -10.92 9.13
CA LEU A 188 5.73 -11.58 10.21
C LEU A 188 6.14 -10.57 11.29
N ALA A 189 6.64 -9.39 10.91
CA ALA A 189 7.00 -8.34 11.86
C ALA A 189 5.79 -7.87 12.70
N ILE A 190 4.61 -7.75 12.08
CA ILE A 190 3.37 -7.42 12.82
C ILE A 190 3.03 -8.54 13.81
N LYS A 191 3.11 -9.81 13.40
CA LYS A 191 2.89 -10.96 14.27
C LYS A 191 3.82 -10.97 15.47
N ASP A 192 5.12 -10.75 15.24
CA ASP A 192 6.14 -10.74 16.30
C ASP A 192 5.91 -9.60 17.31
N LEU A 193 5.51 -8.42 16.83
CA LEU A 193 5.17 -7.29 17.71
C LEU A 193 3.95 -7.55 18.59
N LEU A 194 3.02 -8.38 18.15
CA LEU A 194 1.84 -8.76 18.94
C LEU A 194 2.15 -9.83 19.98
N ALA A 195 3.16 -10.68 19.71
CA ALA A 195 3.59 -11.73 20.64
C ALA A 195 4.53 -11.21 21.76
N ALA A 196 5.13 -10.04 21.58
CA ALA A 196 6.07 -9.40 22.54
C ALA A 196 5.31 -8.57 23.59
#